data_f19045dccdce97c4148f9963dfa6150b
#
_entry.id   f19045dccdce97c4148f9963dfa6150b
#
_cell.length_a   1.000
_cell.length_b   1.000
_cell.length_c   1.000
_cell.angle_alpha   90.00
_cell.angle_beta   90.00
_cell.angle_gamma   90.00
#
_symmetry.space_group_name_H-M   'P 1'
#
loop_
_entity.id
_entity.type
_entity.pdbx_description
1 polymer ?
#
loop_
_entity_poly.entity_id
_entity_poly.type
_entity_poly.pdbx_seq_one_letter_code
_entity_poly.pdbx_strand_id
1 'polypeptide(L)'
;MGVAGGQYLDLSYEKQQVSKIKIIEMAIKKTGKLFSFCCAAPAIIKKMSSQQVKFFENIGSNIGLLFQIADDLIDFKGDSKIAGKKTRKDQKKGKATLISLLGYENAVKYCDKIIFDINKSLKKYGSNSKNIRETLVYILNRNK
;
A
#
# COMPACT_ATOMS: atom_id res chain seq x y z
N MET A 1 16.26 -7.68 -3.06
CA MET A 1 16.33 -6.31 -2.51
C MET A 1 15.05 -6.03 -1.70
N GLY A 2 15.18 -5.74 -0.39
CA GLY A 2 14.06 -5.57 0.55
C GLY A 2 13.72 -4.08 0.81
N VAL A 3 13.35 -3.75 2.06
CA VAL A 3 12.89 -2.42 2.50
C VAL A 3 13.90 -1.31 2.15
N ALA A 4 15.19 -1.52 2.41
CA ALA A 4 16.24 -0.55 2.07
C ALA A 4 16.30 -0.24 0.56
N GLY A 5 16.13 -1.27 -0.29
CA GLY A 5 16.06 -1.08 -1.74
C GLY A 5 14.80 -0.34 -2.18
N GLY A 6 13.69 -0.52 -1.48
CA GLY A 6 12.47 0.27 -1.70
C GLY A 6 12.67 1.74 -1.36
N GLN A 7 13.35 2.04 -0.25
CA GLN A 7 13.68 3.40 0.15
C GLN A 7 14.66 4.07 -0.83
N TYR A 8 15.65 3.31 -1.32
CA TYR A 8 16.55 3.81 -2.37
C TYR A 8 15.78 4.20 -3.65
N LEU A 9 14.85 3.36 -4.09
CA LEU A 9 14.01 3.66 -5.27
C LEU A 9 13.13 4.89 -5.04
N ASP A 10 12.53 5.04 -3.85
CA ASP A 10 11.72 6.20 -3.49
C ASP A 10 12.50 7.51 -3.66
N LEU A 11 13.72 7.56 -3.15
CA LEU A 11 14.61 8.72 -3.29
C LEU A 11 15.07 8.91 -4.75
N SER A 12 15.41 7.81 -5.45
CA SER A 12 15.90 7.89 -6.83
C SER A 12 14.82 8.33 -7.82
N TYR A 13 13.54 8.11 -7.51
CA TYR A 13 12.42 8.49 -8.36
C TYR A 13 11.96 9.94 -8.15
N GLU A 14 12.52 10.65 -7.17
CA GLU A 14 12.22 12.08 -6.98
C GLU A 14 12.51 12.87 -8.26
N LYS A 15 11.56 13.73 -8.65
CA LYS A 15 11.62 14.58 -9.85
C LYS A 15 11.72 13.82 -11.19
N GLN A 16 11.44 12.51 -11.20
CA GLN A 16 11.42 11.70 -12.41
C GLN A 16 9.99 11.35 -12.84
N GLN A 17 9.80 11.18 -14.15
CA GLN A 17 8.58 10.56 -14.67
C GLN A 17 8.71 9.04 -14.56
N VAL A 18 7.92 8.46 -13.67
CA VAL A 18 7.98 7.03 -13.36
C VAL A 18 6.67 6.35 -13.72
N SER A 19 6.75 5.19 -14.37
CA SER A 19 5.55 4.42 -14.73
C SER A 19 4.82 3.88 -13.48
N LYS A 20 3.50 3.65 -13.62
CA LYS A 20 2.67 3.05 -12.56
C LYS A 20 3.28 1.76 -12.00
N ILE A 21 3.80 0.88 -12.87
CA ILE A 21 4.39 -0.40 -12.49
C ILE A 21 5.59 -0.17 -11.55
N LYS A 22 6.48 0.74 -11.88
CA LYS A 22 7.66 1.07 -11.06
C LYS A 22 7.28 1.69 -9.72
N ILE A 23 6.25 2.56 -9.67
CA ILE A 23 5.74 3.14 -8.41
C ILE A 23 5.18 2.04 -7.51
N ILE A 24 4.38 1.11 -8.05
CA ILE A 24 3.84 -0.02 -7.29
C ILE A 24 4.97 -0.93 -6.79
N GLU A 25 5.94 -1.25 -7.64
CA GLU A 25 7.10 -2.07 -7.27
C GLU A 25 7.92 -1.43 -6.14
N MET A 26 8.17 -0.14 -6.22
CA MET A 26 8.83 0.64 -5.17
C MET A 26 8.04 0.58 -3.86
N ALA A 27 6.73 0.83 -3.88
CA ALA A 27 5.87 0.79 -2.71
C ALA A 27 5.84 -0.62 -2.06
N ILE A 28 5.77 -1.68 -2.88
CA ILE A 28 5.84 -3.06 -2.41
C ILE A 28 7.21 -3.34 -1.77
N LYS A 29 8.31 -2.90 -2.35
CA LYS A 29 9.65 -3.08 -1.77
C LYS A 29 9.81 -2.30 -0.48
N LYS A 30 9.39 -1.02 -0.45
CA LYS A 30 9.56 -0.11 0.68
C LYS A 30 8.73 -0.51 1.89
N THR A 31 7.45 -0.83 1.66
CA THR A 31 6.45 -1.08 2.72
C THR A 31 5.89 -2.50 2.65
N GLY A 32 5.52 -2.97 1.46
CA GLY A 32 4.86 -4.26 1.26
C GLY A 32 5.67 -5.47 1.76
N LYS A 33 7.00 -5.43 1.70
CA LYS A 33 7.86 -6.55 2.12
C LYS A 33 7.76 -6.85 3.62
N LEU A 34 7.63 -5.83 4.48
CA LEU A 34 7.44 -6.03 5.91
C LEU A 34 6.06 -6.65 6.20
N PHE A 35 5.00 -6.12 5.59
CA PHE A 35 3.65 -6.68 5.72
C PHE A 35 3.58 -8.11 5.16
N SER A 36 4.26 -8.38 4.04
CA SER A 36 4.38 -9.71 3.45
C SER A 36 4.96 -10.71 4.45
N PHE A 37 6.08 -10.34 5.10
CA PHE A 37 6.70 -11.17 6.12
C PHE A 37 5.76 -11.39 7.32
N CYS A 38 5.14 -10.34 7.85
CA CYS A 38 4.22 -10.45 9.00
C CYS A 38 3.04 -11.39 8.70
N CYS A 39 2.48 -11.34 7.49
CA CYS A 39 1.37 -12.22 7.10
C CYS A 39 1.81 -13.66 6.86
N ALA A 40 3.02 -13.88 6.36
CA ALA A 40 3.54 -15.21 6.05
C ALA A 40 4.13 -15.93 7.28
N ALA A 41 4.67 -15.20 8.26
CA ALA A 41 5.35 -15.78 9.41
C ALA A 41 4.51 -16.82 10.18
N PRO A 42 3.22 -16.61 10.48
CA PRO A 42 2.40 -17.65 11.13
C PRO A 42 2.27 -18.94 10.29
N ALA A 43 2.18 -18.80 8.97
CA ALA A 43 2.09 -19.96 8.07
C ALA A 43 3.41 -20.74 8.02
N ILE A 44 4.54 -20.04 8.06
CA ILE A 44 5.88 -20.65 8.13
C ILE A 44 6.06 -21.40 9.47
N ILE A 45 5.72 -20.75 10.59
CA ILE A 45 5.81 -21.35 11.94
C ILE A 45 4.96 -22.61 12.04
N LYS A 46 3.78 -22.59 11.43
CA LYS A 46 2.87 -23.75 11.39
C LYS A 46 3.25 -24.79 10.31
N LYS A 47 4.38 -24.62 9.64
CA LYS A 47 4.86 -25.53 8.57
C LYS A 47 3.80 -25.78 7.49
N MET A 48 3.05 -24.74 7.11
CA MET A 48 2.06 -24.81 6.04
C MET A 48 2.74 -25.02 4.68
N SER A 49 1.98 -25.45 3.66
CA SER A 49 2.52 -25.66 2.33
C SER A 49 3.10 -24.37 1.73
N SER A 50 4.09 -24.50 0.84
CA SER A 50 4.70 -23.35 0.14
C SER A 50 3.67 -22.49 -0.58
N GLN A 51 2.62 -23.11 -1.11
CA GLN A 51 1.51 -22.41 -1.75
C GLN A 51 0.72 -21.53 -0.77
N GLN A 52 0.49 -22.03 0.45
CA GLN A 52 -0.20 -21.28 1.50
C GLN A 52 0.69 -20.13 2.02
N VAL A 53 1.99 -20.38 2.23
CA VAL A 53 2.94 -19.32 2.59
C VAL A 53 2.92 -18.21 1.54
N LYS A 54 3.03 -18.58 0.25
CA LYS A 54 2.99 -17.63 -0.86
C LYS A 54 1.68 -16.86 -0.95
N PHE A 55 0.56 -17.49 -0.63
CA PHE A 55 -0.73 -16.85 -0.55
C PHE A 55 -0.72 -15.71 0.50
N PHE A 56 -0.24 -15.98 1.73
CA PHE A 56 -0.17 -14.98 2.79
C PHE A 56 0.87 -13.89 2.51
N GLU A 57 2.00 -14.22 1.87
CA GLU A 57 2.95 -13.22 1.38
C GLU A 57 2.29 -12.22 0.43
N ASN A 58 1.48 -12.71 -0.50
CA ASN A 58 0.77 -11.86 -1.46
C ASN A 58 -0.29 -10.99 -0.78
N ILE A 59 -1.06 -11.54 0.18
CA ILE A 59 -1.99 -10.76 1.00
C ILE A 59 -1.27 -9.63 1.72
N GLY A 60 -0.17 -9.96 2.43
CA GLY A 60 0.63 -8.95 3.14
C GLY A 60 1.20 -7.87 2.22
N SER A 61 1.73 -8.26 1.05
CA SER A 61 2.24 -7.30 0.05
C SER A 61 1.17 -6.32 -0.39
N ASN A 62 -0.05 -6.78 -0.63
CA ASN A 62 -1.18 -5.93 -1.02
C ASN A 62 -1.66 -5.03 0.14
N ILE A 63 -1.65 -5.52 1.39
CA ILE A 63 -1.94 -4.70 2.57
C ILE A 63 -0.90 -3.57 2.70
N GLY A 64 0.38 -3.87 2.54
CA GLY A 64 1.43 -2.87 2.59
C GLY A 64 1.36 -1.85 1.45
N LEU A 65 0.97 -2.28 0.25
CA LEU A 65 0.69 -1.37 -0.87
C LEU A 65 -0.49 -0.45 -0.55
N LEU A 66 -1.60 -1.00 -0.03
CA LEU A 66 -2.75 -0.23 0.43
C LEU A 66 -2.35 0.80 1.49
N PHE A 67 -1.53 0.38 2.46
CA PHE A 67 -1.03 1.25 3.54
C PHE A 67 -0.25 2.44 2.97
N GLN A 68 0.68 2.20 2.02
CA GLN A 68 1.47 3.25 1.40
C GLN A 68 0.59 4.24 0.63
N ILE A 69 -0.38 3.75 -0.16
CA ILE A 69 -1.28 4.64 -0.91
C ILE A 69 -2.16 5.44 0.04
N ALA A 70 -2.64 4.83 1.13
CA ALA A 70 -3.43 5.52 2.14
C ALA A 70 -2.63 6.62 2.85
N ASP A 71 -1.34 6.40 3.15
CA ASP A 71 -0.45 7.44 3.66
C ASP A 71 -0.34 8.62 2.69
N ASP A 72 -0.07 8.33 1.43
CA ASP A 72 0.05 9.36 0.39
C ASP A 72 -1.28 10.16 0.24
N LEU A 73 -2.46 9.49 0.37
CA LEU A 73 -3.78 10.14 0.34
C LEU A 73 -4.00 11.08 1.54
N ILE A 74 -3.50 10.71 2.71
CA ILE A 74 -3.57 11.50 3.94
C ILE A 74 -2.70 12.75 3.80
N ASP A 75 -1.46 12.56 3.36
CA ASP A 75 -0.51 13.66 3.13
C ASP A 75 -1.06 14.65 2.11
N PHE A 76 -1.66 14.17 1.04
CA PHE A 76 -2.31 15.01 0.03
C PHE A 76 -3.46 15.85 0.61
N LYS A 77 -4.32 15.27 1.48
CA LYS A 77 -5.41 16.00 2.16
C LYS A 77 -4.88 16.98 3.22
N GLY A 78 -3.87 16.57 3.99
CA GLY A 78 -3.22 17.40 4.99
C GLY A 78 -2.65 18.66 4.38
N ASP A 79 -1.92 18.55 3.29
CA ASP A 79 -1.37 19.67 2.54
C ASP A 79 -2.46 20.60 1.98
N SER A 80 -3.62 20.05 1.57
CA SER A 80 -4.76 20.85 1.08
C SER A 80 -5.46 21.66 2.17
N LYS A 81 -5.54 21.13 3.41
CA LYS A 81 -6.15 21.83 4.56
C LYS A 81 -5.25 22.92 5.14
N ILE A 82 -3.94 22.67 5.21
CA ILE A 82 -2.95 23.62 5.73
C ILE A 82 -2.68 24.74 4.72
N ALA A 83 -2.78 24.41 3.43
CA ALA A 83 -2.39 25.33 2.36
C ALA A 83 -3.45 26.35 1.97
N GLY A 84 -4.65 26.40 2.61
CA GLY A 84 -5.70 27.44 2.41
C GLY A 84 -5.70 28.24 1.10
N LYS A 85 -4.69 28.09 0.23
CA LYS A 85 -4.51 28.68 -1.10
C LYS A 85 -3.32 28.10 -1.92
N LYS A 86 -2.54 27.11 -1.43
CA LYS A 86 -1.37 26.60 -2.19
C LYS A 86 -1.25 25.06 -2.12
N THR A 87 -2.20 24.39 -2.74
CA THR A 87 -2.19 22.92 -3.00
C THR A 87 -1.13 22.55 -4.05
N ARG A 88 0.15 22.67 -3.74
CA ARG A 88 1.23 22.24 -4.65
C ARG A 88 2.52 21.81 -3.95
N LYS A 89 2.50 21.50 -2.63
CA LYS A 89 3.76 21.17 -1.94
C LYS A 89 4.31 19.78 -2.28
N ASP A 90 3.47 18.77 -2.48
CA ASP A 90 3.96 17.44 -2.91
C ASP A 90 4.31 17.40 -4.39
N GLN A 91 3.63 18.16 -5.24
CA GLN A 91 4.13 18.45 -6.57
C GLN A 91 5.46 19.24 -6.52
N LYS A 92 5.71 20.04 -5.49
CA LYS A 92 6.98 20.75 -5.29
C LYS A 92 8.12 19.85 -4.80
N LYS A 93 7.84 18.73 -4.11
CA LYS A 93 8.86 17.74 -3.72
C LYS A 93 9.16 16.71 -4.81
N GLY A 94 8.35 16.65 -5.87
CA GLY A 94 8.59 15.76 -7.01
C GLY A 94 8.54 14.27 -6.66
N LYS A 95 7.81 13.87 -5.61
CA LYS A 95 7.66 12.46 -5.25
C LYS A 95 6.84 11.71 -6.29
N ALA A 96 7.34 10.57 -6.72
CA ALA A 96 6.65 9.66 -7.62
C ALA A 96 5.64 8.80 -6.83
N THR A 97 4.40 9.29 -6.67
CA THR A 97 3.31 8.59 -6.00
C THR A 97 2.22 8.17 -6.97
N LEU A 98 1.35 7.21 -6.56
CA LEU A 98 0.18 6.87 -7.38
C LEU A 98 -0.79 8.05 -7.49
N ILE A 99 -0.85 8.95 -6.51
CA ILE A 99 -1.69 10.14 -6.54
C ILE A 99 -1.16 11.13 -7.58
N SER A 100 0.16 11.35 -7.63
CA SER A 100 0.76 12.25 -8.64
C SER A 100 0.55 11.75 -10.07
N LEU A 101 0.47 10.42 -10.25
CA LEU A 101 0.28 9.81 -11.56
C LEU A 101 -1.19 9.69 -11.98
N LEU A 102 -2.08 9.27 -11.08
CA LEU A 102 -3.48 8.90 -11.38
C LEU A 102 -4.49 9.98 -10.99
N GLY A 103 -4.09 10.91 -10.12
CA GLY A 103 -4.99 11.81 -9.40
C GLY A 103 -5.64 11.14 -8.19
N TYR A 104 -6.17 11.98 -7.27
CA TYR A 104 -6.71 11.55 -5.98
C TYR A 104 -7.85 10.52 -6.12
N GLU A 105 -8.86 10.80 -6.94
CA GLU A 105 -10.03 9.93 -7.07
C GLU A 105 -9.69 8.52 -7.63
N ASN A 106 -8.80 8.46 -8.62
CA ASN A 106 -8.37 7.18 -9.17
C ASN A 106 -7.46 6.40 -8.20
N ALA A 107 -6.68 7.09 -7.37
CA ALA A 107 -5.91 6.45 -6.30
C ALA A 107 -6.85 5.85 -5.24
N VAL A 108 -7.94 6.53 -4.87
CA VAL A 108 -8.97 5.98 -3.97
C VAL A 108 -9.62 4.73 -4.59
N LYS A 109 -10.08 4.81 -5.85
CA LYS A 109 -10.64 3.65 -6.56
C LYS A 109 -9.66 2.47 -6.62
N TYR A 110 -8.38 2.76 -6.72
CA TYR A 110 -7.35 1.72 -6.72
C TYR A 110 -7.23 1.04 -5.35
N CYS A 111 -7.33 1.81 -4.24
CA CYS A 111 -7.41 1.26 -2.89
C CYS A 111 -8.64 0.35 -2.71
N ASP A 112 -9.82 0.80 -3.17
CA ASP A 112 -11.06 0.00 -3.09
C ASP A 112 -10.91 -1.33 -3.84
N LYS A 113 -10.26 -1.30 -5.01
CA LYS A 113 -9.95 -2.52 -5.75
C LYS A 113 -9.03 -3.46 -4.98
N ILE A 114 -7.97 -2.96 -4.35
CA ILE A 114 -7.07 -3.79 -3.52
C ILE A 114 -7.85 -4.46 -2.39
N ILE A 115 -8.70 -3.70 -1.69
CA ILE A 115 -9.54 -4.23 -0.60
C ILE A 115 -10.50 -5.30 -1.12
N PHE A 116 -11.15 -5.06 -2.25
CA PHE A 116 -12.05 -6.03 -2.86
C PHE A 116 -11.31 -7.34 -3.18
N ASP A 117 -10.14 -7.28 -3.80
CA ASP A 117 -9.35 -8.43 -4.21
C ASP A 117 -8.85 -9.22 -2.98
N ILE A 118 -8.40 -8.53 -1.90
CA ILE A 118 -8.03 -9.18 -0.64
C ILE A 118 -9.23 -9.86 0.00
N ASN A 119 -10.38 -9.17 0.11
CA ASN A 119 -11.59 -9.73 0.71
C ASN A 119 -12.10 -10.96 -0.06
N LYS A 120 -12.05 -10.92 -1.40
CA LYS A 120 -12.36 -12.06 -2.26
C LYS A 120 -11.44 -13.24 -1.97
N SER A 121 -10.14 -13.00 -1.84
CA SER A 121 -9.15 -14.04 -1.55
C SER A 121 -9.33 -14.65 -0.16
N LEU A 122 -9.76 -13.83 0.82
CA LEU A 122 -9.97 -14.25 2.21
C LEU A 122 -11.35 -14.90 2.44
N LYS A 123 -12.25 -14.91 1.47
CA LYS A 123 -13.62 -15.44 1.62
C LYS A 123 -13.65 -16.87 2.17
N LYS A 124 -12.72 -17.72 1.73
CA LYS A 124 -12.61 -19.13 2.17
C LYS A 124 -12.28 -19.30 3.66
N TYR A 125 -11.77 -18.27 4.34
CA TYR A 125 -11.45 -18.31 5.76
C TYR A 125 -12.60 -17.83 6.67
N GLY A 126 -13.71 -17.36 6.12
CA GLY A 126 -14.91 -16.97 6.88
C GLY A 126 -14.60 -15.97 7.99
N SER A 127 -15.11 -16.25 9.19
CA SER A 127 -14.90 -15.43 10.40
C SER A 127 -13.45 -15.34 10.85
N ASN A 128 -12.59 -16.33 10.54
CA ASN A 128 -11.17 -16.33 10.90
C ASN A 128 -10.39 -15.20 10.21
N SER A 129 -10.93 -14.61 9.15
CA SER A 129 -10.34 -13.46 8.44
C SER A 129 -10.85 -12.10 8.95
N LYS A 130 -11.70 -12.06 9.99
CA LYS A 130 -12.34 -10.84 10.50
C LYS A 130 -11.31 -9.74 10.82
N ASN A 131 -10.30 -10.04 11.61
CA ASN A 131 -9.30 -9.08 12.04
C ASN A 131 -8.54 -8.44 10.85
N ILE A 132 -8.19 -9.25 9.85
CA ILE A 132 -7.53 -8.71 8.63
C ILE A 132 -8.48 -7.77 7.89
N ARG A 133 -9.76 -8.13 7.73
CA ARG A 133 -10.75 -7.29 7.06
C ARG A 133 -10.97 -5.97 7.79
N GLU A 134 -11.06 -5.99 9.12
CA GLU A 134 -11.18 -4.78 9.94
C GLU A 134 -9.93 -3.89 9.82
N THR A 135 -8.73 -4.49 9.74
CA THR A 135 -7.49 -3.76 9.49
C THR A 135 -7.50 -3.04 8.14
N LEU A 136 -8.03 -3.66 7.08
CA LEU A 136 -8.16 -3.00 5.76
C LEU A 136 -9.03 -1.74 5.85
N VAL A 137 -10.16 -1.84 6.53
CA VAL A 137 -11.08 -0.71 6.74
C VAL A 137 -10.40 0.39 7.57
N TYR A 138 -9.71 0.00 8.64
CA TYR A 138 -8.97 0.93 9.49
C TYR A 138 -7.89 1.70 8.71
N ILE A 139 -7.10 1.01 7.85
CA ILE A 139 -6.05 1.64 7.05
C ILE A 139 -6.61 2.79 6.21
N LEU A 140 -7.78 2.62 5.57
CA LEU A 140 -8.38 3.68 4.76
C LEU A 140 -9.04 4.79 5.58
N ASN A 141 -9.53 4.47 6.77
CA ASN A 141 -10.36 5.41 7.55
C ASN A 141 -9.63 6.06 8.72
N ARG A 142 -8.34 5.75 8.95
CA ARG A 142 -7.57 6.17 10.14
C ARG A 142 -7.46 7.68 10.35
N ASN A 143 -7.82 8.48 9.34
CA ASN A 143 -7.80 9.96 9.41
C ASN A 143 -9.08 10.60 8.88
N LYS A 144 -10.20 9.90 9.01
CA LYS A 144 -11.53 10.50 8.80
C LYS A 144 -12.08 11.03 10.09
#